data_23d16333448c81676d73f1126700032c
#
_entry.id   23d16333448c81676d73f1126700032c
#
_cell.length_a   1.000
_cell.length_b   1.000
_cell.length_c   1.000
_cell.angle_alpha   90.00
_cell.angle_beta   90.00
_cell.angle_gamma   90.00
#
_symmetry.space_group_name_H-M   'P 1'
#
loop_
_entity.id
_entity.type
_entity.pdbx_description
1 polymer ?
#
loop_
_entity_poly.entity_id
_entity_poly.type
_entity_poly.pdbx_seq_one_letter_code
_entity_poly.pdbx_strand_id
1 'polypeptide(L)'
;MKSIRYISIILGAIFAVILVSSCSSDQEITEGNADEALVESAKNYLNGDIVLSTKATMSGVDKTLLATGCPTKFKFQWSGTDKQTFNISLLGFTVGAMGMTINFKCDVKCTELNSWEQKEYSGSGWIKFKGENGSCWGQNEDGSDFDGDGSNGSVVKGSFIQGYYNVNTHQIQFVVSYNMMNVRSECFLQTIDKNRINNYAAEFEQYEKDLAAYKKEHGIK
;
A
#
# COMPACT_ATOMS: atom_id res chain seq x y z
N MET A 1 7.80 -17.88 23.48
CA MET A 1 6.65 -18.27 22.65
C MET A 1 5.37 -17.55 23.07
N LYS A 2 5.38 -16.22 23.21
CA LYS A 2 4.18 -15.42 23.58
C LYS A 2 3.90 -14.21 22.64
N SER A 3 4.71 -14.01 21.59
CA SER A 3 4.58 -12.84 20.70
C SER A 3 3.77 -13.07 19.41
N ILE A 4 3.43 -14.31 19.07
CA ILE A 4 2.74 -14.64 17.80
C ILE A 4 1.22 -14.39 17.86
N ARG A 5 0.64 -14.26 19.04
CA ARG A 5 -0.83 -14.11 19.19
C ARG A 5 -1.36 -12.70 18.97
N TYR A 6 -0.52 -11.68 19.02
CA TYR A 6 -0.95 -10.28 18.86
C TYR A 6 -1.02 -9.81 17.40
N ILE A 7 -0.23 -10.42 16.50
CA ILE A 7 -0.21 -10.05 15.07
C ILE A 7 -1.51 -10.47 14.36
N SER A 8 -2.14 -11.57 14.79
CA SER A 8 -3.38 -12.05 14.16
C SER A 8 -4.63 -11.21 14.50
N ILE A 9 -4.60 -10.43 15.59
CA ILE A 9 -5.74 -9.62 16.02
C ILE A 9 -5.79 -8.28 15.26
N ILE A 10 -4.63 -7.73 14.89
CA ILE A 10 -4.53 -6.46 14.16
C ILE A 10 -5.00 -6.63 12.70
N LEU A 11 -4.78 -7.80 12.09
CA LEU A 11 -5.29 -8.08 10.73
C LEU A 11 -6.82 -8.09 10.63
N GLY A 12 -7.52 -8.38 11.73
CA GLY A 12 -8.99 -8.42 11.77
C GLY A 12 -9.66 -7.05 11.76
N ALA A 13 -9.01 -6.04 12.36
CA ALA A 13 -9.63 -4.72 12.54
C ALA A 13 -9.67 -3.89 11.25
N ILE A 14 -8.65 -3.99 10.39
CA ILE A 14 -8.62 -3.26 9.10
C ILE A 14 -9.67 -3.82 8.13
N PHE A 15 -10.00 -5.12 8.22
CA PHE A 15 -11.02 -5.74 7.37
C PHE A 15 -12.45 -5.33 7.74
N ALA A 16 -12.72 -4.97 8.99
CA ALA A 16 -14.06 -4.61 9.46
C ALA A 16 -14.53 -3.24 8.96
N VAL A 17 -13.60 -2.30 8.73
CA VAL A 17 -13.96 -0.92 8.32
C VAL A 17 -14.38 -0.83 6.84
N ILE A 18 -13.93 -1.77 5.99
CA ILE A 18 -14.25 -1.74 4.55
C ILE A 18 -15.60 -2.39 4.23
N LEU A 19 -16.17 -3.20 5.13
CA LEU A 19 -17.42 -3.94 4.87
C LEU A 19 -18.71 -3.25 5.34
N VAL A 20 -18.64 -2.11 6.04
CA VAL A 20 -19.83 -1.40 6.54
C VAL A 20 -20.30 -0.23 5.66
N SER A 21 -19.81 -0.09 4.43
CA SER A 21 -20.30 0.96 3.50
C SER A 21 -21.55 0.57 2.72
N SER A 22 -22.31 -0.41 3.16
CA SER A 22 -23.53 -0.81 2.46
C SER A 22 -24.71 -0.88 3.41
N CYS A 23 -25.13 0.26 3.97
CA CYS A 23 -26.54 0.51 4.32
C CYS A 23 -26.75 1.96 4.76
N SER A 24 -27.43 2.69 3.91
CA SER A 24 -28.40 3.76 4.12
C SER A 24 -28.12 4.84 5.18
N SER A 25 -28.01 5.96 4.68
CA SER A 25 -28.24 7.36 5.03
C SER A 25 -27.00 8.22 4.83
N ASP A 26 -27.10 9.04 3.78
CA ASP A 26 -26.14 10.03 3.32
C ASP A 26 -25.87 11.11 4.38
N GLN A 27 -25.00 10.83 5.31
CA GLN A 27 -24.13 11.83 5.87
C GLN A 27 -22.72 11.46 5.39
N GLU A 28 -22.29 12.09 4.30
CA GLU A 28 -20.86 12.23 4.03
C GLU A 28 -20.25 12.82 5.29
N ILE A 29 -19.59 11.99 6.09
CA ILE A 29 -18.67 12.47 7.12
C ILE A 29 -17.55 13.11 6.33
N THR A 30 -17.64 14.43 6.13
CA THR A 30 -16.55 15.21 5.54
C THR A 30 -15.38 15.10 6.51
N GLU A 31 -14.42 14.22 6.17
CA GLU A 31 -13.17 14.13 6.91
C GLU A 31 -12.47 15.49 6.87
N GLY A 32 -12.16 16.05 8.03
CA GLY A 32 -11.42 17.30 8.14
C GLY A 32 -10.04 17.19 7.52
N ASN A 33 -9.46 18.32 7.15
CA ASN A 33 -8.05 18.35 6.71
C ASN A 33 -7.16 17.97 7.89
N ALA A 34 -6.05 17.26 7.59
CA ALA A 34 -5.02 17.01 8.60
C ALA A 34 -4.39 18.31 9.11
N ASP A 35 -3.85 18.27 10.33
CA ASP A 35 -3.09 19.39 10.90
C ASP A 35 -1.95 19.81 9.98
N GLU A 36 -1.87 21.11 9.63
CA GLU A 36 -0.88 21.62 8.67
C GLU A 36 0.56 21.41 9.12
N ALA A 37 0.85 21.47 10.42
CA ALA A 37 2.20 21.25 10.94
C ALA A 37 2.61 19.78 10.83
N LEU A 38 1.66 18.85 11.02
CA LEU A 38 1.90 17.43 10.80
C LEU A 38 2.13 17.13 9.30
N VAL A 39 1.34 17.75 8.43
CA VAL A 39 1.49 17.56 6.98
C VAL A 39 2.84 18.11 6.49
N GLU A 40 3.27 19.28 6.96
CA GLU A 40 4.59 19.82 6.60
C GLU A 40 5.73 18.92 7.11
N SER A 41 5.60 18.35 8.31
CA SER A 41 6.54 17.36 8.82
C SER A 41 6.54 16.08 7.97
N ALA A 42 5.38 15.60 7.55
CA ALA A 42 5.26 14.45 6.66
C ALA A 42 5.95 14.71 5.33
N LYS A 43 5.76 15.88 4.74
CA LYS A 43 6.33 16.29 3.45
C LYS A 43 7.86 16.28 3.45
N ASN A 44 8.47 16.65 4.56
CA ASN A 44 9.93 16.66 4.69
C ASN A 44 10.51 15.23 4.68
N TYR A 45 9.80 14.26 5.20
CA TYR A 45 10.28 12.89 5.32
C TYR A 45 9.65 11.93 4.31
N LEU A 46 8.35 11.94 4.13
CA LEU A 46 7.61 11.07 3.21
C LEU A 46 7.64 11.67 1.80
N ASN A 47 8.80 11.65 1.16
CA ASN A 47 9.03 12.23 -0.16
C ASN A 47 10.11 11.46 -0.92
N GLY A 48 9.97 11.37 -2.26
CA GLY A 48 10.88 10.62 -3.13
C GLY A 48 10.61 9.12 -3.14
N ASP A 49 11.61 8.35 -3.52
CA ASP A 49 11.54 6.90 -3.59
C ASP A 49 11.77 6.27 -2.21
N ILE A 50 10.87 5.41 -1.78
CA ILE A 50 10.89 4.74 -0.48
C ILE A 50 10.63 3.25 -0.70
N VAL A 51 11.46 2.39 -0.11
CA VAL A 51 11.28 0.93 -0.15
C VAL A 51 10.53 0.49 1.10
N LEU A 52 9.41 -0.20 0.88
CA LEU A 52 8.55 -0.74 1.92
C LEU A 52 8.31 -2.23 1.67
N SER A 53 8.13 -2.99 2.74
CA SER A 53 7.76 -4.39 2.65
C SER A 53 6.24 -4.49 2.47
N THR A 54 5.82 -5.18 1.42
CA THR A 54 4.40 -5.33 1.07
C THR A 54 4.01 -6.78 0.85
N LYS A 55 2.73 -7.06 1.08
CA LYS A 55 2.09 -8.31 0.67
C LYS A 55 1.06 -8.02 -0.41
N ALA A 56 0.93 -8.93 -1.35
CA ALA A 56 -0.10 -8.86 -2.37
C ALA A 56 -1.03 -10.08 -2.30
N THR A 57 -2.31 -9.83 -2.52
CA THR A 57 -3.32 -10.88 -2.69
C THR A 57 -4.04 -10.70 -4.03
N MET A 58 -4.44 -11.80 -4.62
CA MET A 58 -5.31 -11.81 -5.79
C MET A 58 -6.51 -12.71 -5.49
N SER A 59 -7.71 -12.15 -5.54
CA SER A 59 -8.94 -12.84 -5.14
C SER A 59 -8.86 -13.49 -3.75
N GLY A 60 -8.20 -12.81 -2.80
CA GLY A 60 -8.01 -13.27 -1.42
C GLY A 60 -6.87 -14.29 -1.23
N VAL A 61 -6.20 -14.73 -2.30
CA VAL A 61 -5.07 -15.67 -2.21
C VAL A 61 -3.77 -14.90 -2.09
N ASP A 62 -2.96 -15.21 -1.08
CA ASP A 62 -1.62 -14.62 -0.92
C ASP A 62 -0.73 -14.98 -2.11
N LYS A 63 -0.17 -13.97 -2.74
CA LYS A 63 0.76 -14.08 -3.87
C LYS A 63 2.20 -13.79 -3.50
N THR A 64 2.42 -13.19 -2.33
CA THR A 64 3.77 -12.89 -1.82
C THR A 64 4.47 -14.13 -1.28
N LEU A 65 3.70 -15.02 -0.64
CA LEU A 65 4.12 -16.29 -0.03
C LEU A 65 5.07 -16.14 1.17
N LEU A 66 5.96 -15.15 1.18
CA LEU A 66 6.90 -14.92 2.27
C LEU A 66 6.31 -14.01 3.35
N ALA A 67 6.48 -14.40 4.61
CA ALA A 67 5.98 -13.65 5.75
C ALA A 67 6.59 -12.24 5.87
N THR A 68 7.83 -12.09 5.42
CA THR A 68 8.57 -10.80 5.41
C THR A 68 8.03 -9.78 4.43
N GLY A 69 7.17 -10.21 3.49
CA GLY A 69 6.70 -9.38 2.39
C GLY A 69 7.72 -9.25 1.26
N CYS A 70 7.32 -8.59 0.19
CA CYS A 70 8.16 -8.24 -0.94
C CYS A 70 8.70 -6.81 -0.75
N PRO A 71 10.00 -6.55 -0.90
CA PRO A 71 10.52 -5.19 -0.93
C PRO A 71 9.99 -4.47 -2.17
N THR A 72 9.24 -3.40 -1.95
CA THR A 72 8.51 -2.69 -3.00
C THR A 72 8.87 -1.21 -2.96
N LYS A 73 9.22 -0.67 -4.12
CA LYS A 73 9.61 0.72 -4.25
C LYS A 73 8.40 1.58 -4.61
N PHE A 74 7.98 2.44 -3.68
CA PHE A 74 6.97 3.46 -3.88
C PHE A 74 7.63 4.82 -4.10
N LYS A 75 7.00 5.67 -4.91
CA LYS A 75 7.38 7.07 -5.05
C LYS A 75 6.29 7.96 -4.46
N PHE A 76 6.70 8.84 -3.57
CA PHE A 76 5.86 9.86 -2.95
C PHE A 76 6.24 11.23 -3.53
N GLN A 77 5.28 11.95 -4.05
CA GLN A 77 5.52 13.25 -4.70
C GLN A 77 4.46 14.26 -4.29
N TRP A 78 4.84 15.21 -3.45
CA TRP A 78 3.92 16.22 -2.94
C TRP A 78 3.52 17.23 -4.01
N SER A 79 2.27 17.67 -3.94
CA SER A 79 1.74 18.72 -4.79
C SER A 79 2.41 20.06 -4.46
N GLY A 80 2.72 20.84 -5.49
CA GLY A 80 3.22 22.21 -5.30
C GLY A 80 2.11 23.23 -5.03
N THR A 81 0.85 22.88 -5.30
CA THR A 81 -0.31 23.80 -5.22
C THR A 81 -1.21 23.49 -4.03
N ASP A 82 -1.44 22.24 -3.72
CA ASP A 82 -2.25 21.79 -2.57
C ASP A 82 -1.32 21.17 -1.52
N LYS A 83 -1.22 21.83 -0.36
CA LYS A 83 -0.36 21.38 0.73
C LYS A 83 -0.79 20.04 1.34
N GLN A 84 -2.07 19.69 1.23
CA GLN A 84 -2.64 18.48 1.81
C GLN A 84 -2.56 17.26 0.88
N THR A 85 -2.07 17.43 -0.34
CA THR A 85 -2.14 16.41 -1.38
C THR A 85 -0.75 15.98 -1.87
N PHE A 86 -0.57 14.68 -2.08
CA PHE A 86 0.59 14.11 -2.74
C PHE A 86 0.18 12.99 -3.68
N ASN A 87 0.99 12.71 -4.68
CA ASN A 87 0.85 11.53 -5.54
C ASN A 87 1.65 10.37 -4.94
N ILE A 88 1.05 9.19 -4.93
CA ILE A 88 1.73 7.94 -4.66
C ILE A 88 1.75 7.11 -5.94
N SER A 89 2.92 6.61 -6.32
CA SER A 89 3.05 5.74 -7.48
C SER A 89 3.89 4.51 -7.17
N LEU A 90 3.52 3.43 -7.84
CA LEU A 90 4.17 2.12 -7.82
C LEU A 90 4.31 1.67 -9.25
N LEU A 91 5.53 1.55 -9.74
CA LEU A 91 5.81 1.15 -11.11
C LEU A 91 6.64 -0.13 -11.11
N GLY A 92 6.24 -1.06 -11.97
CA GLY A 92 6.96 -2.33 -12.12
C GLY A 92 6.75 -3.28 -10.94
N PHE A 93 5.58 -3.26 -10.30
CA PHE A 93 5.27 -4.13 -9.17
C PHE A 93 4.96 -5.54 -9.66
N THR A 94 5.88 -6.45 -9.40
CA THR A 94 5.73 -7.88 -9.68
C THR A 94 5.84 -8.65 -8.37
N VAL A 95 4.90 -9.51 -8.09
CA VAL A 95 4.91 -10.33 -6.88
C VAL A 95 4.81 -11.81 -7.26
N GLY A 96 5.83 -12.53 -6.89
CA GLY A 96 5.97 -13.98 -6.81
C GLY A 96 5.16 -14.81 -7.80
N ALA A 97 3.91 -15.05 -7.46
CA ALA A 97 3.03 -15.95 -8.20
C ALA A 97 1.95 -15.22 -9.03
N MET A 98 2.09 -13.91 -9.26
CA MET A 98 1.07 -13.17 -10.03
C MET A 98 1.19 -13.34 -11.55
N GLY A 99 2.40 -13.59 -12.05
CA GLY A 99 2.65 -13.73 -13.49
C GLY A 99 2.38 -12.44 -14.29
N MET A 100 2.37 -11.29 -13.62
CA MET A 100 2.11 -10.00 -14.23
C MET A 100 2.77 -8.88 -13.43
N THR A 101 3.08 -7.81 -14.12
CA THR A 101 3.56 -6.56 -13.52
C THR A 101 2.40 -5.58 -13.40
N ILE A 102 2.27 -4.93 -12.26
CA ILE A 102 1.25 -3.91 -12.01
C ILE A 102 1.92 -2.54 -11.86
N ASN A 103 1.33 -1.56 -12.49
CA ASN A 103 1.65 -0.15 -12.32
C ASN A 103 0.45 0.57 -11.71
N PHE A 104 0.71 1.52 -10.83
CA PHE A 104 -0.33 2.24 -10.09
C PHE A 104 0.08 3.68 -9.85
N LYS A 105 -0.89 4.58 -9.93
CA LYS A 105 -0.75 5.99 -9.53
C LYS A 105 -2.05 6.48 -8.90
N CYS A 106 -1.95 7.23 -7.81
CA CYS A 106 -3.09 7.84 -7.17
C CYS A 106 -2.71 9.15 -6.49
N ASP A 107 -3.53 10.17 -6.67
CA ASP A 107 -3.46 11.37 -5.85
C ASP A 107 -4.18 11.08 -4.53
N VAL A 108 -3.51 11.38 -3.43
CA VAL A 108 -4.01 11.14 -2.07
C VAL A 108 -4.08 12.45 -1.30
N LYS A 109 -5.08 12.56 -0.46
CA LYS A 109 -5.28 13.71 0.43
C LYS A 109 -5.03 13.29 1.86
N CYS A 110 -4.33 14.15 2.61
CA CYS A 110 -4.16 14.01 4.05
C CYS A 110 -5.42 14.50 4.77
N THR A 111 -5.90 13.70 5.70
CA THR A 111 -7.06 14.01 6.53
C THR A 111 -6.76 13.73 8.00
N GLU A 112 -7.58 14.26 8.88
CA GLU A 112 -7.54 13.89 10.29
C GLU A 112 -8.03 12.44 10.49
N LEU A 113 -7.60 11.83 11.59
CA LEU A 113 -8.10 10.53 12.01
C LEU A 113 -9.48 10.71 12.66
N ASN A 114 -10.42 9.85 12.31
CA ASN A 114 -11.70 9.78 13.02
C ASN A 114 -11.54 9.18 14.43
N SER A 115 -12.59 9.22 15.24
CA SER A 115 -12.54 8.79 16.65
C SER A 115 -12.19 7.30 16.86
N TRP A 116 -12.45 6.44 15.89
CA TRP A 116 -12.08 5.02 15.93
C TRP A 116 -10.61 4.84 15.58
N GLU A 117 -10.17 5.50 14.53
CA GLU A 117 -8.78 5.49 14.08
C GLU A 117 -7.83 6.04 15.16
N GLN A 118 -8.24 7.09 15.90
CA GLN A 118 -7.49 7.64 17.02
C GLN A 118 -7.29 6.65 18.17
N LYS A 119 -8.18 5.67 18.34
CA LYS A 119 -8.01 4.60 19.33
C LYS A 119 -6.99 3.55 18.88
N GLU A 120 -6.98 3.26 17.60
CA GLU A 120 -6.06 2.28 16.99
C GLU A 120 -4.67 2.89 16.83
N TYR A 121 -4.59 4.08 16.29
CA TYR A 121 -3.36 4.86 16.10
C TYR A 121 -3.16 5.83 17.25
N SER A 122 -2.96 5.29 18.45
CA SER A 122 -2.82 6.06 19.67
C SER A 122 -1.50 6.87 19.70
N GLY A 123 -1.51 8.02 20.36
CA GLY A 123 -0.38 8.92 20.46
C GLY A 123 -0.40 10.05 19.42
N SER A 124 0.56 10.95 19.52
CA SER A 124 0.66 12.13 18.65
C SER A 124 1.37 11.83 17.33
N GLY A 125 1.11 12.65 16.33
CA GLY A 125 1.85 12.66 15.07
C GLY A 125 1.25 11.79 13.95
N TRP A 126 0.13 11.15 14.16
CA TRP A 126 -0.54 10.38 13.12
C TRP A 126 -1.36 11.28 12.19
N ILE A 127 -1.20 11.05 10.89
CA ILE A 127 -2.05 11.55 9.82
C ILE A 127 -2.62 10.36 9.05
N LYS A 128 -3.83 10.51 8.55
CA LYS A 128 -4.44 9.61 7.58
C LYS A 128 -4.22 10.17 6.19
N PHE A 129 -4.07 9.31 5.20
CA PHE A 129 -4.11 9.69 3.80
C PHE A 129 -5.01 8.74 3.03
N LYS A 130 -5.76 9.29 2.08
CA LYS A 130 -6.73 8.56 1.27
C LYS A 130 -6.71 9.07 -0.15
N GLY A 131 -6.79 8.16 -1.11
CA GLY A 131 -6.94 8.45 -2.52
C GLY A 131 -7.97 7.54 -3.16
N GLU A 132 -8.81 8.12 -3.99
CA GLU A 132 -9.82 7.44 -4.80
C GLU A 132 -9.60 7.77 -6.28
N ASN A 133 -10.17 6.95 -7.17
CA ASN A 133 -10.04 7.13 -8.62
C ASN A 133 -8.58 7.07 -9.13
N GLY A 134 -7.71 6.37 -8.43
CA GLY A 134 -6.37 6.07 -8.91
C GLY A 134 -6.40 5.30 -10.23
N SER A 135 -5.27 5.26 -10.89
CA SER A 135 -5.06 4.58 -12.16
C SER A 135 -4.19 3.35 -11.96
N CYS A 136 -4.61 2.23 -12.53
CA CYS A 136 -3.84 1.00 -12.55
C CYS A 136 -3.75 0.44 -13.96
N TRP A 137 -2.64 -0.15 -14.33
CA TRP A 137 -2.46 -0.89 -15.58
C TRP A 137 -1.47 -2.03 -15.39
N GLY A 138 -1.66 -3.10 -16.13
CA GLY A 138 -0.85 -4.31 -16.07
C GLY A 138 0.03 -4.50 -17.29
N GLN A 139 1.11 -5.27 -17.10
CA GLN A 139 1.97 -5.78 -18.15
C GLN A 139 2.30 -7.25 -17.86
N ASN A 140 2.45 -8.05 -18.89
CA ASN A 140 2.96 -9.42 -18.78
C ASN A 140 4.46 -9.42 -18.42
N GLU A 141 5.00 -10.57 -18.04
CA GLU A 141 6.42 -10.72 -17.70
C GLU A 141 7.35 -10.36 -18.86
N ASP A 142 6.92 -10.55 -20.10
CA ASP A 142 7.67 -10.19 -21.32
C ASP A 142 7.57 -8.69 -21.67
N GLY A 143 6.89 -7.90 -20.84
CA GLY A 143 6.70 -6.47 -21.05
C GLY A 143 5.57 -6.10 -22.01
N SER A 144 4.87 -7.08 -22.59
CA SER A 144 3.67 -6.84 -23.39
C SER A 144 2.51 -6.39 -22.54
N ASP A 145 1.56 -5.65 -23.13
CA ASP A 145 0.37 -5.20 -22.43
C ASP A 145 -0.48 -6.39 -21.96
N PHE A 146 -0.98 -6.28 -20.75
CA PHE A 146 -1.86 -7.29 -20.15
C PHE A 146 -3.30 -7.09 -20.64
N ASP A 147 -3.87 -8.14 -21.20
CA ASP A 147 -5.23 -8.15 -21.79
C ASP A 147 -6.28 -8.80 -20.84
N GLY A 148 -6.06 -8.69 -19.52
CA GLY A 148 -6.80 -9.45 -18.53
C GLY A 148 -8.21 -8.98 -18.23
N ASP A 149 -8.53 -7.72 -18.52
CA ASP A 149 -9.86 -7.13 -18.34
C ASP A 149 -10.57 -6.89 -19.69
N GLY A 150 -10.02 -7.41 -20.76
CA GLY A 150 -10.52 -7.22 -22.12
C GLY A 150 -10.11 -5.91 -22.76
N SER A 151 -9.11 -5.24 -22.22
CA SER A 151 -8.70 -3.93 -22.69
C SER A 151 -7.17 -3.85 -22.80
N ASN A 152 -6.59 -4.30 -23.89
CA ASN A 152 -5.17 -4.24 -24.26
C ASN A 152 -4.36 -3.14 -23.55
N GLY A 153 -3.80 -3.41 -22.35
CA GLY A 153 -3.06 -2.45 -21.56
C GLY A 153 -3.81 -1.18 -21.17
N SER A 154 -5.13 -1.20 -21.23
CA SER A 154 -5.96 -0.06 -20.84
C SER A 154 -5.79 0.26 -19.37
N VAL A 155 -5.71 1.55 -19.10
CA VAL A 155 -5.67 2.07 -17.73
C VAL A 155 -7.03 1.87 -17.06
N VAL A 156 -7.07 1.08 -16.00
CA VAL A 156 -8.25 0.91 -15.14
C VAL A 156 -8.30 2.06 -14.14
N LYS A 157 -9.45 2.70 -14.02
CA LYS A 157 -9.72 3.75 -13.04
C LYS A 157 -10.43 3.21 -11.82
N GLY A 158 -10.48 3.99 -10.75
CA GLY A 158 -11.17 3.63 -9.52
C GLY A 158 -10.32 2.79 -8.56
N SER A 159 -9.01 2.75 -8.75
CA SER A 159 -8.09 2.22 -7.74
C SER A 159 -8.16 3.09 -6.49
N PHE A 160 -8.03 2.46 -5.33
CA PHE A 160 -8.18 3.09 -4.03
C PHE A 160 -6.94 2.85 -3.18
N ILE A 161 -6.53 3.84 -2.41
CA ILE A 161 -5.49 3.72 -1.39
C ILE A 161 -5.95 4.42 -0.11
N GLN A 162 -5.69 3.79 1.03
CA GLN A 162 -5.84 4.41 2.34
C GLN A 162 -4.71 3.95 3.24
N GLY A 163 -4.19 4.88 4.04
CA GLY A 163 -3.12 4.58 4.96
C GLY A 163 -2.94 5.61 6.05
N TYR A 164 -1.97 5.33 6.91
CA TYR A 164 -1.63 6.12 8.09
C TYR A 164 -0.12 6.28 8.17
N TYR A 165 0.30 7.47 8.53
CA TYR A 165 1.70 7.79 8.72
C TYR A 165 1.89 8.58 10.01
N ASN A 166 2.90 8.21 10.80
CA ASN A 166 3.28 8.93 12.00
C ASN A 166 4.55 9.75 11.75
N VAL A 167 4.43 11.06 11.86
CA VAL A 167 5.54 11.99 11.60
C VAL A 167 6.65 11.95 12.65
N ASN A 168 6.35 11.47 13.86
CA ASN A 168 7.30 11.40 14.97
C ASN A 168 8.13 10.12 14.95
N THR A 169 7.49 8.99 14.61
CA THR A 169 8.12 7.65 14.61
C THR A 169 8.48 7.16 13.21
N HIS A 170 8.02 7.87 12.17
CA HIS A 170 8.14 7.49 10.76
C HIS A 170 7.53 6.12 10.44
N GLN A 171 6.58 5.68 11.25
CA GLN A 171 5.81 4.48 10.97
C GLN A 171 4.77 4.75 9.89
N ILE A 172 4.61 3.79 8.99
CA ILE A 172 3.65 3.85 7.89
C ILE A 172 2.96 2.51 7.72
N GLN A 173 1.69 2.54 7.37
CA GLN A 173 0.95 1.40 6.81
C GLN A 173 -0.13 1.89 5.85
N PHE A 174 -0.45 1.10 4.84
CA PHE A 174 -1.54 1.39 3.92
C PHE A 174 -1.97 0.16 3.13
N VAL A 175 -3.15 0.24 2.56
CA VAL A 175 -3.71 -0.75 1.64
C VAL A 175 -3.98 -0.10 0.30
N VAL A 176 -3.65 -0.80 -0.78
CA VAL A 176 -4.01 -0.43 -2.15
C VAL A 176 -4.96 -1.49 -2.71
N SER A 177 -6.09 -1.04 -3.25
CA SER A 177 -6.96 -1.86 -4.10
C SER A 177 -6.81 -1.37 -5.53
N TYR A 178 -6.35 -2.24 -6.42
CA TYR A 178 -6.01 -1.85 -7.78
C TYR A 178 -7.21 -1.76 -8.71
N ASN A 179 -8.40 -2.19 -8.25
CA ASN A 179 -9.61 -2.31 -9.06
C ASN A 179 -9.40 -3.15 -10.34
N MET A 180 -8.44 -4.05 -10.32
CA MET A 180 -8.06 -4.92 -11.41
C MET A 180 -7.88 -6.35 -10.87
N MET A 181 -8.60 -7.33 -11.42
CA MET A 181 -8.52 -8.76 -11.08
C MET A 181 -8.62 -9.04 -9.57
N ASN A 182 -9.28 -8.17 -8.81
CA ASN A 182 -9.38 -8.23 -7.35
C ASN A 182 -8.00 -8.32 -6.65
N VAL A 183 -7.01 -7.59 -7.22
CA VAL A 183 -5.67 -7.49 -6.66
C VAL A 183 -5.62 -6.40 -5.60
N ARG A 184 -5.00 -6.73 -4.48
CA ARG A 184 -4.71 -5.80 -3.38
C ARG A 184 -3.27 -5.95 -2.94
N SER A 185 -2.68 -4.87 -2.46
CA SER A 185 -1.44 -4.93 -1.71
C SER A 185 -1.60 -4.26 -0.35
N GLU A 186 -0.88 -4.77 0.61
CA GLU A 186 -0.82 -4.26 1.97
C GLU A 186 0.64 -3.93 2.31
N CYS A 187 0.90 -2.66 2.57
CA CYS A 187 2.08 -2.23 3.27
C CYS A 187 1.76 -2.31 4.77
N PHE A 188 2.25 -3.35 5.44
CA PHE A 188 2.00 -3.53 6.87
C PHE A 188 2.79 -2.52 7.70
N LEU A 189 2.35 -2.29 8.94
CA LEU A 189 2.95 -1.32 9.83
C LEU A 189 4.45 -1.54 9.98
N GLN A 190 5.23 -0.57 9.55
CA GLN A 190 6.69 -0.59 9.59
C GLN A 190 7.25 0.81 9.72
N THR A 191 8.47 0.93 10.27
CA THR A 191 9.20 2.20 10.26
C THR A 191 9.92 2.35 8.92
N ILE A 192 9.82 3.53 8.33
CA ILE A 192 10.53 3.86 7.10
C ILE A 192 12.02 3.96 7.39
N ASP A 193 12.82 3.21 6.66
CA ASP A 193 14.27 3.41 6.56
C ASP A 193 14.60 3.93 5.15
N LYS A 194 14.99 5.20 5.09
CA LYS A 194 15.33 5.84 3.81
C LYS A 194 16.58 5.27 3.15
N ASN A 195 17.43 4.57 3.90
CA ASN A 195 18.64 3.98 3.33
C ASN A 195 18.34 2.70 2.53
N ARG A 196 17.17 2.07 2.72
CA ARG A 196 16.79 0.87 1.97
C ARG A 196 16.80 1.06 0.46
N ILE A 197 16.55 2.28 -0.02
CA ILE A 197 16.59 2.56 -1.46
C ILE A 197 17.97 2.26 -2.07
N ASN A 198 19.04 2.47 -1.31
CA ASN A 198 20.41 2.22 -1.77
C ASN A 198 20.71 0.72 -1.92
N ASN A 199 19.96 -0.13 -1.21
CA ASN A 199 20.12 -1.59 -1.20
C ASN A 199 18.96 -2.31 -1.90
N TYR A 200 18.05 -1.58 -2.53
CA TYR A 200 16.82 -2.15 -3.09
C TYR A 200 17.06 -3.33 -4.03
N ALA A 201 18.02 -3.20 -4.95
CA ALA A 201 18.32 -4.28 -5.90
C ALA A 201 18.79 -5.56 -5.19
N ALA A 202 19.64 -5.44 -4.17
CA ALA A 202 20.12 -6.57 -3.40
C ALA A 202 19.02 -7.19 -2.52
N GLU A 203 18.17 -6.35 -1.90
CA GLU A 203 17.03 -6.83 -1.12
C GLU A 203 16.02 -7.58 -1.99
N PHE A 204 15.77 -7.08 -3.21
CA PHE A 204 14.85 -7.71 -4.16
C PHE A 204 15.42 -9.04 -4.69
N GLU A 205 16.70 -9.09 -5.04
CA GLU A 205 17.37 -10.32 -5.44
C GLU A 205 17.33 -11.38 -4.32
N GLN A 206 17.53 -10.96 -3.06
CA GLN A 206 17.43 -11.87 -1.93
C GLN A 206 16.00 -12.39 -1.76
N TYR A 207 15.00 -11.52 -1.89
CA TYR A 207 13.59 -11.91 -1.87
C TYR A 207 13.28 -12.97 -2.93
N GLU A 208 13.77 -12.80 -4.17
CA GLU A 208 13.55 -13.77 -5.24
C GLU A 208 14.19 -15.13 -4.94
N LYS A 209 15.39 -15.14 -4.36
CA LYS A 209 16.06 -16.38 -3.90
C LYS A 209 15.27 -17.09 -2.81
N ASP A 210 14.82 -16.34 -1.81
CA ASP A 210 14.04 -16.88 -0.68
C ASP A 210 12.68 -17.40 -1.19
N LEU A 211 12.05 -16.69 -2.11
CA LEU A 211 10.80 -17.12 -2.74
C LEU A 211 10.97 -18.40 -3.54
N ALA A 212 12.06 -18.52 -4.32
CA ALA A 212 12.36 -19.74 -5.08
C ALA A 212 12.61 -20.93 -4.16
N ALA A 213 13.33 -20.72 -3.05
CA ALA A 213 13.56 -21.73 -2.03
C ALA A 213 12.24 -22.17 -1.38
N TYR A 214 11.40 -21.21 -0.98
CA TYR A 214 10.08 -21.46 -0.39
C TYR A 214 9.18 -22.27 -1.33
N LYS A 215 9.08 -21.86 -2.61
CA LYS A 215 8.30 -22.56 -3.62
C LYS A 215 8.78 -24.02 -3.78
N LYS A 216 10.07 -24.24 -3.84
CA LYS A 216 10.66 -25.57 -3.97
C LYS A 216 10.33 -26.44 -2.76
N GLU A 217 10.46 -25.91 -1.55
CA GLU A 217 10.18 -26.62 -0.29
C GLU A 217 8.71 -27.05 -0.19
N HIS A 218 7.79 -26.18 -0.67
CA HIS A 218 6.33 -26.40 -0.58
C HIS A 218 5.69 -26.99 -1.84
N GLY A 219 6.49 -27.36 -2.85
CA GLY A 219 5.97 -27.95 -4.09
C GLY A 219 5.11 -26.99 -4.91
N ILE A 220 5.30 -25.69 -4.77
CA ILE A 220 4.59 -24.63 -5.50
C ILE A 220 5.33 -24.38 -6.82
N LYS A 221 4.59 -24.44 -7.92
CA LYS A 221 5.12 -24.16 -9.28
C LYS A 221 5.08 -22.67 -9.59
#